data_2acfc636a25f574f639a91981c057a28
#
_entry.id   2acfc636a25f574f639a91981c057a28
#
_cell.length_a   1.000
_cell.length_b   1.000
_cell.length_c   1.000
_cell.angle_alpha   90.00
_cell.angle_beta   90.00
_cell.angle_gamma   90.00
#
_symmetry.space_group_name_H-M   'P 1'
#
loop_
_entity.id
_entity.type
_entity.pdbx_description
1 polymer ?
#
loop_
_entity_poly.entity_id
_entity_poly.type
_entity_poly.pdbx_seq_one_letter_code
_entity_poly.pdbx_strand_id
1 'polypeptide(L)'
;MIARWLERVPLAVCQLLFRLAIAGVFFRAGLTKITSWEPTVALFRDEYKVPVLSPEIAAALATTFELGCSLLLIAGLATRLATLPLLAMIAVIQCFVYPNAWPEHLTWASILVFLLTRGPGALSLDRLIARRR
;
A
#
# COMPACT_ATOMS: atom_id res chain seq x y z
N MET A 1 1.15 31.43 17.18
CA MET A 1 2.55 31.04 17.53
C MET A 1 2.73 29.53 17.41
N ILE A 2 1.86 28.72 18.02
CA ILE A 2 1.93 27.25 17.93
C ILE A 2 1.77 26.76 16.49
N ALA A 3 0.83 27.31 15.71
CA ALA A 3 0.61 26.92 14.32
C ALA A 3 1.86 27.05 13.45
N ARG A 4 2.63 28.13 13.61
CA ARG A 4 3.88 28.35 12.86
C ARG A 4 4.97 27.32 13.19
N TRP A 5 4.97 26.80 14.41
CA TRP A 5 5.90 25.75 14.80
C TRP A 5 5.54 24.42 14.11
N LEU A 6 4.24 24.11 14.05
CA LEU A 6 3.74 22.91 13.38
C LEU A 6 4.01 22.95 11.86
N GLU A 7 3.88 24.11 11.25
CA GLU A 7 4.17 24.30 9.82
C GLU A 7 5.66 24.09 9.48
N ARG A 8 6.54 24.08 10.47
CA ARG A 8 7.97 23.82 10.29
C ARG A 8 8.29 22.33 10.10
N VAL A 9 7.34 21.43 10.38
CA VAL A 9 7.56 20.01 10.11
C VAL A 9 7.77 19.81 8.62
N PRO A 10 8.93 19.28 8.18
CA PRO A 10 9.19 19.13 6.75
C PRO A 10 8.22 18.17 6.09
N LEU A 11 7.81 18.50 4.87
CA LEU A 11 6.95 17.61 4.07
C LEU A 11 7.59 16.22 3.92
N ALA A 12 8.92 16.16 3.83
CA ALA A 12 9.65 14.89 3.73
C ALA A 12 9.37 13.95 4.91
N VAL A 13 9.22 14.49 6.13
CA VAL A 13 8.89 13.70 7.32
C VAL A 13 7.47 13.15 7.21
N CYS A 14 6.52 13.95 6.77
CA CYS A 14 5.13 13.51 6.56
C CYS A 14 5.07 12.42 5.48
N GLN A 15 5.79 12.59 4.39
CA GLN A 15 5.85 11.60 3.31
C GLN A 15 6.44 10.28 3.81
N LEU A 16 7.50 10.34 4.62
CA LEU A 16 8.10 9.15 5.22
C LEU A 16 7.11 8.44 6.16
N LEU A 17 6.42 9.20 7.01
CA LEU A 17 5.42 8.64 7.92
C LEU A 17 4.29 7.94 7.15
N PHE A 18 3.78 8.56 6.10
CA PHE A 18 2.73 7.96 5.27
C PHE A 18 3.21 6.71 4.56
N ARG A 19 4.45 6.70 4.05
CA ARG A 19 5.03 5.49 3.44
C ARG A 19 5.12 4.35 4.44
N LEU A 20 5.63 4.62 5.63
CA LEU A 20 5.78 3.60 6.67
C LEU A 20 4.42 3.11 7.18
N ALA A 21 3.46 4.01 7.34
CA ALA A 21 2.12 3.65 7.81
C ALA A 21 1.42 2.71 6.84
N ILE A 22 1.36 3.08 5.57
CA ILE A 22 0.66 2.26 4.58
C ILE A 22 1.43 0.97 4.24
N ALA A 23 2.76 1.05 4.22
CA ALA A 23 3.59 -0.14 4.05
C ALA A 23 3.36 -1.13 5.19
N GLY A 24 3.23 -0.65 6.42
CA GLY A 24 2.96 -1.50 7.58
C GLY A 24 1.64 -2.26 7.44
N VAL A 25 0.59 -1.59 6.98
CA VAL A 25 -0.72 -2.22 6.75
C VAL A 25 -0.60 -3.38 5.75
N PHE A 26 -0.04 -3.12 4.58
CA PHE A 26 0.03 -4.13 3.51
C PHE A 26 1.10 -5.18 3.78
N PHE A 27 2.21 -4.82 4.39
CA PHE A 27 3.26 -5.78 4.75
C PHE A 27 2.75 -6.82 5.74
N ARG A 28 2.06 -6.39 6.80
CA ARG A 28 1.45 -7.31 7.76
C ARG A 28 0.43 -8.23 7.09
N ALA A 29 -0.40 -7.69 6.22
CA ALA A 29 -1.37 -8.47 5.47
C ALA A 29 -0.69 -9.53 4.60
N GLY A 30 0.38 -9.15 3.89
CA GLY A 30 1.15 -10.07 3.08
C GLY A 30 1.85 -11.16 3.89
N LEU A 31 2.43 -10.80 5.03
CA LEU A 31 3.05 -11.78 5.94
C LEU A 31 2.03 -12.80 6.47
N THR A 32 0.85 -12.35 6.85
CA THR A 32 -0.22 -13.22 7.30
C THR A 32 -0.59 -14.23 6.22
N LYS A 33 -0.66 -13.79 4.97
CA LYS A 33 -0.98 -14.66 3.84
C LYS A 33 0.09 -15.71 3.59
N ILE A 34 1.36 -15.31 3.57
CA ILE A 34 2.45 -16.21 3.25
C ILE A 34 2.71 -17.24 4.36
N THR A 35 2.44 -16.89 5.62
CA THR A 35 2.60 -17.80 6.75
C THR A 35 1.44 -18.76 6.92
N SER A 36 0.29 -18.48 6.31
CA SER A 36 -0.94 -19.30 6.38
C SER A 36 -1.51 -19.46 4.98
N TRP A 37 -0.74 -20.07 4.08
CA TRP A 37 -1.08 -20.07 2.65
C TRP A 37 -2.39 -20.80 2.33
N GLU A 38 -2.57 -22.02 2.82
CA GLU A 38 -3.80 -22.79 2.52
C GLU A 38 -5.06 -22.12 3.07
N PRO A 39 -5.08 -21.63 4.33
CA PRO A 39 -6.20 -20.83 4.81
C PRO A 39 -6.45 -19.57 4.00
N THR A 40 -5.40 -18.92 3.50
CA THR A 40 -5.50 -17.73 2.66
C THR A 40 -6.21 -18.08 1.34
N VAL A 41 -5.79 -19.14 0.65
CA VAL A 41 -6.43 -19.56 -0.58
C VAL A 41 -7.91 -19.93 -0.34
N ALA A 42 -8.21 -20.56 0.79
CA ALA A 42 -9.58 -20.88 1.17
C ALA A 42 -10.43 -19.62 1.34
N LEU A 43 -9.87 -18.54 1.95
CA LEU A 43 -10.57 -17.26 2.07
C LEU A 43 -10.88 -16.66 0.70
N PHE A 44 -9.93 -16.72 -0.24
CA PHE A 44 -10.15 -16.22 -1.60
C PHE A 44 -11.21 -17.01 -2.34
N ARG A 45 -11.28 -18.32 -2.10
CA ARG A 45 -12.27 -19.20 -2.72
C ARG A 45 -13.67 -18.98 -2.15
N ASP A 46 -13.79 -18.97 -0.83
CA ASP A 46 -15.07 -19.08 -0.12
C ASP A 46 -15.64 -17.76 0.35
N GLU A 47 -14.79 -16.80 0.70
CA GLU A 47 -15.22 -15.52 1.26
C GLU A 47 -15.05 -14.35 0.28
N TYR A 48 -13.84 -14.14 -0.23
CA TYR A 48 -13.56 -13.00 -1.09
C TYR A 48 -14.14 -13.12 -2.49
N LYS A 49 -14.07 -14.31 -3.07
CA LYS A 49 -14.66 -14.64 -4.39
C LYS A 49 -14.33 -13.58 -5.46
N VAL A 50 -13.05 -13.24 -5.58
CA VAL A 50 -12.58 -12.26 -6.55
C VAL A 50 -12.97 -12.72 -7.96
N PRO A 51 -13.65 -11.86 -8.75
CA PRO A 51 -14.10 -12.27 -10.09
C PRO A 51 -12.93 -12.46 -11.05
N VAL A 52 -13.13 -13.30 -12.08
CA VAL A 52 -12.23 -13.54 -13.21
C VAL A 52 -11.00 -14.37 -12.87
N LEU A 53 -10.44 -14.24 -11.65
CA LEU A 53 -9.22 -14.95 -11.25
C LEU A 53 -9.54 -16.18 -10.41
N SER A 54 -8.74 -17.24 -10.58
CA SER A 54 -8.82 -18.38 -9.66
C SER A 54 -8.37 -17.96 -8.26
N PRO A 55 -8.84 -18.63 -7.20
CA PRO A 55 -8.44 -18.27 -5.83
C PRO A 55 -6.92 -18.30 -5.63
N GLU A 56 -6.24 -19.28 -6.20
CA GLU A 56 -4.79 -19.42 -6.09
C GLU A 56 -4.05 -18.26 -6.75
N ILE A 57 -4.46 -17.86 -7.95
CA ILE A 57 -3.85 -16.74 -8.67
C ILE A 57 -4.14 -15.44 -7.96
N ALA A 58 -5.38 -15.22 -7.54
CA ALA A 58 -5.76 -14.00 -6.83
C ALA A 58 -4.97 -13.86 -5.52
N ALA A 59 -4.85 -14.94 -4.74
CA ALA A 59 -4.08 -14.95 -3.50
C ALA A 59 -2.59 -14.70 -3.76
N ALA A 60 -2.02 -15.30 -4.80
CA ALA A 60 -0.61 -15.11 -5.16
C ALA A 60 -0.32 -13.68 -5.59
N LEU A 61 -1.18 -13.09 -6.42
CA LEU A 61 -1.03 -11.71 -6.87
C LEU A 61 -1.15 -10.74 -5.68
N ALA A 62 -2.15 -10.92 -4.84
CA ALA A 62 -2.35 -10.07 -3.67
C ALA A 62 -1.13 -10.12 -2.74
N THR A 63 -0.65 -11.31 -2.41
CA THR A 63 0.51 -11.50 -1.53
C THR A 63 1.77 -10.88 -2.13
N THR A 64 2.01 -11.10 -3.42
CA THR A 64 3.18 -10.56 -4.11
C THR A 64 3.18 -9.04 -4.10
N PHE A 65 2.06 -8.40 -4.42
CA PHE A 65 1.97 -6.95 -4.40
C PHE A 65 2.00 -6.37 -2.99
N GLU A 66 1.35 -7.01 -2.03
CA GLU A 66 1.38 -6.57 -0.64
C GLU A 66 2.80 -6.55 -0.08
N LEU A 67 3.56 -7.61 -0.28
CA LEU A 67 4.92 -7.69 0.20
C LEU A 67 5.88 -6.84 -0.64
N GLY A 68 5.84 -6.98 -1.96
CA GLY A 68 6.75 -6.29 -2.86
C GLY A 68 6.58 -4.78 -2.85
N CYS A 69 5.35 -4.30 -3.01
CA CYS A 69 5.07 -2.86 -3.00
C CYS A 69 5.34 -2.24 -1.63
N SER A 70 5.07 -2.97 -0.53
CA SER A 70 5.39 -2.48 0.82
C SER A 70 6.89 -2.26 1.00
N LEU A 71 7.71 -3.19 0.54
CA LEU A 71 9.17 -3.02 0.60
C LEU A 71 9.64 -1.83 -0.23
N LEU A 72 9.07 -1.63 -1.42
CA LEU A 72 9.37 -0.47 -2.25
C LEU A 72 8.97 0.83 -1.55
N LEU A 73 7.83 0.86 -0.88
CA LEU A 73 7.36 2.03 -0.14
C LEU A 73 8.25 2.32 1.07
N ILE A 74 8.68 1.31 1.80
CA ILE A 74 9.59 1.48 2.95
C ILE A 74 10.90 2.10 2.46
N ALA A 75 11.48 1.57 1.40
CA ALA A 75 12.72 2.09 0.82
C ALA A 75 12.52 3.43 0.11
N GLY A 76 11.31 3.73 -0.32
CA GLY A 76 11.04 4.89 -1.16
C GLY A 76 11.57 4.72 -2.58
N LEU A 77 11.56 3.49 -3.08
CA LEU A 77 12.03 3.15 -4.43
C LEU A 77 10.84 2.88 -5.34
N ALA A 78 10.82 3.51 -6.52
CA ALA A 78 9.70 3.44 -7.46
C ALA A 78 8.35 3.67 -6.76
N THR A 79 8.31 4.62 -5.85
CA THR A 79 7.18 4.83 -4.93
C THR A 79 5.86 5.03 -5.66
N ARG A 80 5.83 5.89 -6.67
CA ARG A 80 4.60 6.17 -7.41
C ARG A 80 4.07 4.92 -8.12
N LEU A 81 4.95 4.13 -8.71
CA LEU A 81 4.56 2.87 -9.36
C LEU A 81 4.06 1.85 -8.35
N ALA A 82 4.67 1.79 -7.15
CA ALA A 82 4.26 0.87 -6.10
C ALA A 82 2.85 1.16 -5.57
N THR A 83 2.39 2.40 -5.62
CA THR A 83 1.03 2.75 -5.18
C THR A 83 -0.06 2.20 -6.10
N LEU A 84 0.23 2.03 -7.39
CA LEU A 84 -0.79 1.66 -8.37
C LEU A 84 -1.38 0.26 -8.14
N PRO A 85 -0.58 -0.82 -7.95
CA PRO A 85 -1.15 -2.12 -7.64
C PRO A 85 -1.94 -2.13 -6.33
N LEU A 86 -1.47 -1.41 -5.32
CA LEU A 86 -2.16 -1.34 -4.03
C LEU A 86 -3.50 -0.60 -4.15
N LEU A 87 -3.55 0.48 -4.93
CA LEU A 87 -4.82 1.17 -5.21
C LEU A 87 -5.79 0.28 -5.98
N ALA A 88 -5.28 -0.48 -6.95
CA ALA A 88 -6.10 -1.43 -7.69
C ALA A 88 -6.67 -2.51 -6.76
N MET A 89 -5.87 -3.01 -5.83
CA MET A 89 -6.32 -3.98 -4.82
C MET A 89 -7.42 -3.40 -3.94
N ILE A 90 -7.26 -2.17 -3.46
CA ILE A 90 -8.26 -1.49 -2.64
C ILE A 90 -9.58 -1.36 -3.43
N ALA A 91 -9.50 -0.99 -4.71
CA ALA A 91 -10.68 -0.88 -5.56
C ALA A 91 -11.42 -2.23 -5.69
N VAL A 92 -10.69 -3.32 -5.88
CA VAL A 92 -11.28 -4.67 -5.94
C VAL A 92 -11.92 -5.05 -4.61
N ILE A 93 -11.22 -4.82 -3.51
CA ILE A 93 -11.74 -5.14 -2.18
C ILE A 93 -13.01 -4.33 -1.88
N GLN A 94 -13.01 -3.05 -2.21
CA GLN A 94 -14.16 -2.17 -1.98
C GLN A 94 -15.37 -2.59 -2.82
N CYS A 95 -15.16 -2.94 -4.07
CA CYS A 95 -16.27 -3.23 -4.98
C CYS A 95 -16.81 -4.66 -4.85
N PHE A 96 -15.96 -5.64 -4.53
CA PHE A 96 -16.31 -7.04 -4.64
C PHE A 96 -16.20 -7.84 -3.35
N VAL A 97 -15.48 -7.36 -2.34
CA VAL A 97 -15.18 -8.15 -1.15
C VAL A 97 -15.85 -7.56 0.10
N TYR A 98 -15.48 -6.35 0.50
CA TYR A 98 -15.97 -5.72 1.73
C TYR A 98 -16.45 -4.29 1.49
N PRO A 99 -17.59 -4.08 0.81
CA PRO A 99 -18.08 -2.72 0.52
C PRO A 99 -18.34 -1.87 1.77
N ASN A 100 -18.68 -2.51 2.89
CA ASN A 100 -19.00 -1.81 4.13
C ASN A 100 -17.77 -1.31 4.88
N ALA A 101 -16.56 -1.77 4.54
CA ALA A 101 -15.31 -1.31 5.13
C ALA A 101 -14.75 -0.08 4.40
N TRP A 102 -15.59 0.70 3.75
CA TRP A 102 -15.19 1.87 2.98
C TRP A 102 -14.40 2.93 3.78
N PRO A 103 -14.63 3.16 5.10
CA PRO A 103 -13.79 4.11 5.83
C PRO A 103 -12.32 3.70 5.89
N GLU A 104 -12.05 2.41 6.11
CA GLU A 104 -10.68 1.87 6.09
C GLU A 104 -10.08 1.96 4.69
N HIS A 105 -10.82 1.56 3.68
CA HIS A 105 -10.37 1.60 2.29
C HIS A 105 -10.08 3.03 1.85
N LEU A 106 -10.93 3.99 2.23
CA LEU A 106 -10.72 5.40 1.94
C LEU A 106 -9.46 5.94 2.62
N THR A 107 -9.23 5.56 3.88
CA THR A 107 -8.02 5.94 4.62
C THR A 107 -6.76 5.47 3.89
N TRP A 108 -6.71 4.20 3.50
CA TRP A 108 -5.57 3.65 2.78
C TRP A 108 -5.41 4.29 1.40
N ALA A 109 -6.50 4.44 0.67
CA ALA A 109 -6.48 5.05 -0.66
C ALA A 109 -6.01 6.50 -0.60
N SER A 110 -6.42 7.26 0.41
CA SER A 110 -6.00 8.66 0.59
C SER A 110 -4.48 8.78 0.75
N ILE A 111 -3.90 7.91 1.57
CA ILE A 111 -2.45 7.88 1.78
C ILE A 111 -1.73 7.52 0.47
N LEU A 112 -2.22 6.51 -0.24
CA LEU A 112 -1.62 6.07 -1.50
C LEU A 112 -1.75 7.12 -2.60
N VAL A 113 -2.91 7.79 -2.71
CA VAL A 113 -3.10 8.89 -3.67
C VAL A 113 -2.15 10.06 -3.35
N PHE A 114 -1.98 10.38 -2.07
CA PHE A 114 -1.02 11.39 -1.66
C PHE A 114 0.40 11.03 -2.14
N LEU A 115 0.83 9.80 -1.90
CA LEU A 115 2.16 9.33 -2.33
C LEU A 115 2.28 9.27 -3.86
N LEU A 116 1.21 8.87 -4.55
CA LEU A 116 1.18 8.84 -6.02
C LEU A 116 1.37 10.24 -6.61
N THR A 117 0.71 11.23 -6.04
CA THR A 117 0.70 12.60 -6.57
C THR A 117 1.91 13.42 -6.10
N ARG A 118 2.34 13.23 -4.85
CA ARG A 118 3.43 14.01 -4.24
C ARG A 118 4.77 13.29 -4.23
N GLY A 119 4.78 11.98 -4.49
CA GLY A 119 5.98 11.18 -4.52
C GLY A 119 6.52 10.80 -3.15
N PRO A 120 7.70 10.17 -3.09
CA PRO A 120 8.23 9.58 -1.87
C PRO A 120 8.83 10.57 -0.87
N GLY A 121 9.19 11.78 -1.29
CA GLY A 121 9.85 12.77 -0.46
C GLY A 121 11.38 12.69 -0.52
N ALA A 122 12.02 13.61 0.19
CA ALA A 122 13.48 13.73 0.18
C ALA A 122 14.18 12.56 0.89
N LEU A 123 13.51 11.92 1.85
CA LEU A 123 14.06 10.78 2.59
C LEU A 123 13.71 9.46 1.89
N SER A 124 14.23 9.26 0.67
CA SER A 124 13.88 8.10 -0.14
C SER A 124 15.02 7.75 -1.11
N LEU A 125 15.05 6.49 -1.57
CA LEU A 125 15.98 6.03 -2.59
C LEU A 125 15.70 6.68 -3.94
N ASP A 126 14.44 6.94 -4.28
CA ASP A 126 14.08 7.65 -5.51
C ASP A 126 14.76 9.02 -5.60
N ARG A 127 14.79 9.74 -4.48
CA ARG A 127 15.45 11.05 -4.42
C ARG A 127 16.97 10.93 -4.54
N LEU A 128 17.54 9.92 -3.91
CA LEU A 128 18.97 9.66 -3.97
C LEU A 128 19.42 9.31 -5.40
N ILE A 129 18.64 8.50 -6.10
CA ILE A 129 18.89 8.14 -7.50
C ILE A 129 18.75 9.38 -8.41
N ALA A 130 17.71 10.20 -8.19
CA ALA A 130 17.47 11.41 -8.97
C ALA A 130 18.63 12.43 -8.84
N ARG A 131 19.27 12.48 -7.68
CA ARG A 131 20.43 13.38 -7.47
C ARG A 131 21.69 12.96 -8.21
N ARG A 132 21.79 11.67 -8.60
CA ARG A 132 22.95 11.13 -9.30
C ARG A 132 22.84 11.25 -10.83
N ARG A 133 21.69 11.68 -11.34
CA ARG A 133 21.44 11.95 -12.76
C ARG A 133 21.56 13.45 -13.04
#